data_23b7939481ca60980962ecaf7933345e
#
_entry.id   23b7939481ca60980962ecaf7933345e
#
_cell.length_a   1.000
_cell.length_b   1.000
_cell.length_c   1.000
_cell.angle_alpha   90.00
_cell.angle_beta   90.00
_cell.angle_gamma   90.00
#
_symmetry.space_group_name_H-M   'P 1'
#
loop_
_entity.id
_entity.type
_entity.pdbx_description
1 polymer ?
#
loop_
_entity_poly.entity_id
_entity_poly.type
_entity_poly.pdbx_seq_one_letter_code
_entity_poly.pdbx_strand_id
1 'polypeptide(L)'
;MELMRKICNLLLQKLRKQSEWLPLRKPDTIDAVFALITFFCFGLVIGISTVQQTIPPLLDESYNLGYQEAEYKHQEEMDLWQDTLLRYDGYINNSHLTEEKYFRYMTKSALIQERLNIQSFIQSFEDFDMTNDPLYNDLKAYKEKINDALDSGRYLYPYTDWDYEMMAYAIYREAGNCSMEEKEDVGCVLLNRQMQGGISGRLIDPTIEDIIDENKWNGGPIQYPYYASSYDKSVITTDCYEAARKVLEREVVAPKEVIYQALFPQGSKVYHSYYHPSAGTTTYICYK
;
A
#
# COMPACT_ATOMS: atom_id res chain seq x y z
N MET A 1 -23.74 14.55 -6.73
CA MET A 1 -25.21 14.41 -6.63
C MET A 1 -25.77 13.28 -7.50
N GLU A 2 -25.35 13.15 -8.76
CA GLU A 2 -25.86 12.09 -9.65
C GLU A 2 -25.42 10.68 -9.23
N LEU A 3 -24.19 10.50 -8.77
CA LEU A 3 -23.65 9.24 -8.23
C LEU A 3 -24.40 8.81 -6.97
N MET A 4 -24.62 9.72 -6.02
CA MET A 4 -25.43 9.45 -4.82
C MET A 4 -26.86 9.02 -5.17
N ARG A 5 -27.46 9.64 -6.19
CA ARG A 5 -28.79 9.27 -6.69
C ARG A 5 -28.80 7.86 -7.29
N LYS A 6 -27.72 7.48 -8.01
CA LYS A 6 -27.56 6.12 -8.57
C LYS A 6 -27.36 5.09 -7.46
N ILE A 7 -26.50 5.36 -6.48
CA ILE A 7 -26.25 4.48 -5.32
C ILE A 7 -27.54 4.29 -4.51
N CYS A 8 -28.27 5.36 -4.21
CA CYS A 8 -29.56 5.24 -3.53
C CYS A 8 -30.58 4.42 -4.33
N ASN A 9 -30.68 4.59 -5.64
CA ASN A 9 -31.60 3.81 -6.47
C ASN A 9 -31.26 2.31 -6.50
N LEU A 10 -30.00 1.97 -6.46
CA LEU A 10 -29.52 0.58 -6.45
C LEU A 10 -29.68 -0.10 -5.09
N LEU A 11 -29.41 0.62 -4.00
CA LEU A 11 -29.77 0.18 -2.64
C LEU A 11 -31.27 -0.17 -2.57
N LEU A 12 -32.10 0.68 -3.15
CA LEU A 12 -33.55 0.48 -3.25
C LEU A 12 -33.94 -0.80 -4.00
N GLN A 13 -33.31 -1.10 -5.13
CA GLN A 13 -33.54 -2.32 -5.89
C GLN A 13 -33.15 -3.57 -5.13
N LYS A 14 -31.95 -3.54 -4.45
CA LYS A 14 -31.44 -4.69 -3.69
C LYS A 14 -32.33 -4.99 -2.47
N LEU A 15 -32.77 -3.95 -1.76
CA LEU A 15 -33.67 -4.08 -0.62
C LEU A 15 -35.04 -4.61 -1.04
N ARG A 16 -35.55 -4.22 -2.21
CA ARG A 16 -36.82 -4.75 -2.76
C ARG A 16 -36.71 -6.24 -3.08
N LYS A 17 -35.58 -6.70 -3.63
CA LYS A 17 -35.33 -8.14 -3.86
C LYS A 17 -35.18 -8.92 -2.54
N GLN A 18 -34.60 -8.34 -1.50
CA GLN A 18 -34.46 -9.01 -0.20
C GLN A 18 -35.77 -9.05 0.60
N SER A 19 -36.64 -8.05 0.49
CA SER A 19 -37.94 -8.03 1.17
C SER A 19 -38.92 -9.11 0.68
N GLU A 20 -38.74 -9.62 -0.54
CA GLU A 20 -39.58 -10.71 -1.09
C GLU A 20 -39.26 -12.09 -0.45
N TRP A 21 -38.16 -12.22 0.30
CA TRP A 21 -37.69 -13.48 0.91
C TRP A 21 -37.81 -13.54 2.43
N LEU A 22 -38.25 -12.47 3.10
CA LEU A 22 -38.40 -12.43 4.55
C LEU A 22 -39.84 -12.82 4.94
N PRO A 23 -40.03 -13.98 5.61
CA PRO A 23 -41.31 -14.28 6.23
C PRO A 23 -41.56 -13.26 7.33
N LEU A 24 -42.71 -12.58 7.30
CA LEU A 24 -43.15 -11.62 8.33
C LEU A 24 -43.23 -12.33 9.70
N ARG A 25 -42.08 -12.44 10.41
CA ARG A 25 -42.07 -12.63 11.86
C ARG A 25 -42.32 -11.27 12.50
N LYS A 26 -43.04 -11.26 13.64
CA LYS A 26 -43.15 -10.02 14.44
C LYS A 26 -41.72 -9.48 14.65
N PRO A 27 -41.42 -8.28 14.17
CA PRO A 27 -40.09 -7.76 14.24
C PRO A 27 -39.67 -7.58 15.68
N ASP A 28 -38.56 -8.20 16.06
CA ASP A 28 -37.82 -7.77 17.25
C ASP A 28 -37.41 -6.30 17.01
N THR A 29 -37.25 -5.54 18.09
CA THR A 29 -36.96 -4.09 18.06
C THR A 29 -35.82 -3.72 17.12
N ILE A 30 -34.85 -4.61 16.94
CA ILE A 30 -33.71 -4.44 16.02
C ILE A 30 -34.16 -4.48 14.55
N ASP A 31 -35.06 -5.41 14.17
CA ASP A 31 -35.56 -5.52 12.81
C ASP A 31 -36.45 -4.32 12.41
N ALA A 32 -37.17 -3.76 13.38
CA ALA A 32 -37.95 -2.53 13.20
C ALA A 32 -37.07 -1.31 12.97
N VAL A 33 -35.92 -1.20 13.66
CA VAL A 33 -34.93 -0.13 13.47
C VAL A 33 -34.26 -0.24 12.11
N PHE A 34 -33.88 -1.44 11.68
CA PHE A 34 -33.32 -1.67 10.34
C PHE A 34 -34.32 -1.36 9.24
N ALA A 35 -35.58 -1.79 9.37
CA ALA A 35 -36.66 -1.47 8.41
C ALA A 35 -36.91 0.05 8.34
N LEU A 36 -36.82 0.75 9.47
CA LEU A 36 -37.00 2.20 9.53
C LEU A 36 -35.82 2.97 8.93
N ILE A 37 -34.58 2.54 9.17
CA ILE A 37 -33.39 3.12 8.54
C ILE A 37 -33.49 2.96 7.00
N THR A 38 -33.92 1.79 6.56
CA THR A 38 -34.15 1.50 5.15
C THR A 38 -35.24 2.40 4.55
N PHE A 39 -36.35 2.58 5.25
CA PHE A 39 -37.43 3.47 4.84
C PHE A 39 -37.05 4.94 4.82
N PHE A 40 -36.13 5.36 5.71
CA PHE A 40 -35.65 6.74 5.79
C PHE A 40 -34.68 7.10 4.66
N CYS A 41 -33.82 6.18 4.26
CA CYS A 41 -33.01 6.32 3.03
C CYS A 41 -33.94 6.52 1.81
N PHE A 42 -35.10 5.85 1.78
CA PHE A 42 -36.11 6.02 0.76
C PHE A 42 -36.79 7.39 0.81
N GLY A 43 -37.12 7.89 2.02
CA GLY A 43 -37.80 9.18 2.21
C GLY A 43 -36.97 10.39 1.82
N LEU A 44 -35.63 10.32 2.04
CA LEU A 44 -34.67 11.37 1.62
C LEU A 44 -34.58 11.50 0.10
N VAL A 45 -34.89 10.45 -0.66
CA VAL A 45 -34.86 10.46 -2.12
C VAL A 45 -36.18 10.93 -2.74
N ILE A 46 -37.30 10.74 -2.07
CA ILE A 46 -38.67 10.98 -2.64
C ILE A 46 -39.34 12.23 -2.06
N GLY A 47 -38.75 12.89 -1.05
CA GLY A 47 -39.29 14.11 -0.46
C GLY A 47 -40.06 13.89 0.86
N ILE A 48 -39.53 14.56 1.86
CA ILE A 48 -39.89 14.49 3.29
C ILE A 48 -41.37 14.84 3.61
N SER A 49 -42.10 15.44 2.68
CA SER A 49 -43.40 15.99 2.97
C SER A 49 -44.58 14.98 3.07
N THR A 50 -44.40 13.72 2.62
CA THR A 50 -45.48 12.73 2.61
C THR A 50 -45.46 11.77 3.78
N VAL A 51 -44.30 11.59 4.43
CA VAL A 51 -44.15 10.57 5.50
C VAL A 51 -44.58 11.08 6.88
N GLN A 52 -44.53 12.39 7.13
CA GLN A 52 -44.92 13.00 8.41
C GLN A 52 -46.45 12.94 8.68
N GLN A 53 -47.26 12.71 7.69
CA GLN A 53 -48.74 12.67 7.86
C GLN A 53 -49.32 11.28 8.18
N THR A 54 -48.51 10.22 8.10
CA THR A 54 -49.04 8.82 8.24
C THR A 54 -48.50 8.04 9.42
N ILE A 55 -47.67 8.61 10.27
CA ILE A 55 -47.18 7.92 11.48
C ILE A 55 -48.16 8.23 12.65
N PRO A 56 -48.77 7.21 13.26
CA PRO A 56 -49.68 7.42 14.40
C PRO A 56 -48.95 8.10 15.58
N PRO A 57 -49.61 9.02 16.31
CA PRO A 57 -48.99 9.80 17.39
C PRO A 57 -48.68 9.03 18.67
N LEU A 58 -48.59 7.69 18.62
CA LEU A 58 -48.35 6.80 19.77
C LEU A 58 -46.95 6.18 19.80
N LEU A 59 -45.93 6.89 19.34
CA LEU A 59 -44.58 6.44 19.55
C LEU A 59 -43.99 7.07 20.83
N ASP A 60 -43.72 6.21 21.80
CA ASP A 60 -43.15 6.52 23.08
C ASP A 60 -41.85 7.36 22.96
N GLU A 61 -41.57 8.24 23.90
CA GLU A 61 -40.44 9.15 23.94
C GLU A 61 -39.10 8.39 23.83
N SER A 62 -39.03 7.16 24.33
CA SER A 62 -37.89 6.23 24.15
C SER A 62 -37.65 5.79 22.71
N TYR A 63 -38.70 5.71 21.90
CA TYR A 63 -38.61 5.37 20.47
C TYR A 63 -38.06 6.54 19.65
N ASN A 64 -38.48 7.76 20.00
CA ASN A 64 -37.99 8.99 19.35
C ASN A 64 -36.49 9.22 19.65
N LEU A 65 -36.03 8.91 20.89
CA LEU A 65 -34.62 9.01 21.25
C LEU A 65 -33.75 7.99 20.50
N GLY A 66 -34.22 6.73 20.39
CA GLY A 66 -33.53 5.69 19.61
C GLY A 66 -33.49 6.00 18.12
N TYR A 67 -34.55 6.63 17.59
CA TYR A 67 -34.61 7.09 16.23
C TYR A 67 -33.62 8.23 15.93
N GLN A 68 -33.57 9.24 16.79
CA GLN A 68 -32.62 10.35 16.68
C GLN A 68 -31.15 9.88 16.78
N GLU A 69 -30.89 8.90 17.64
CA GLU A 69 -29.54 8.34 17.77
C GLU A 69 -29.14 7.50 16.53
N ALA A 70 -30.09 6.76 15.95
CA ALA A 70 -29.86 6.01 14.72
C ALA A 70 -29.68 6.95 13.52
N GLU A 71 -30.46 8.04 13.44
CA GLU A 71 -30.34 9.07 12.41
C GLU A 71 -28.99 9.79 12.51
N TYR A 72 -28.55 10.11 13.71
CA TYR A 72 -27.25 10.75 13.95
C TYR A 72 -26.09 9.83 13.51
N LYS A 73 -26.11 8.55 13.90
CA LYS A 73 -25.12 7.56 13.47
C LYS A 73 -25.11 7.35 11.97
N HIS A 74 -26.30 7.29 11.36
CA HIS A 74 -26.40 7.16 9.92
C HIS A 74 -25.85 8.40 9.20
N GLN A 75 -26.10 9.59 9.74
CA GLN A 75 -25.53 10.83 9.18
C GLN A 75 -24.00 10.86 9.34
N GLU A 76 -23.44 10.44 10.49
CA GLU A 76 -21.99 10.30 10.67
C GLU A 76 -21.38 9.29 9.67
N GLU A 77 -22.04 8.16 9.44
CA GLU A 77 -21.60 7.18 8.44
C GLU A 77 -21.67 7.75 7.03
N MET A 78 -22.74 8.47 6.68
CA MET A 78 -22.89 9.13 5.38
C MET A 78 -21.85 10.24 5.17
N ASP A 79 -21.57 11.05 6.20
CA ASP A 79 -20.56 12.10 6.15
C ASP A 79 -19.17 11.50 5.99
N LEU A 80 -18.87 10.39 6.71
CA LEU A 80 -17.63 9.64 6.58
C LEU A 80 -17.49 9.03 5.17
N TRP A 81 -18.56 8.47 4.62
CA TRP A 81 -18.60 7.96 3.24
C TRP A 81 -18.39 9.08 2.23
N GLN A 82 -19.05 10.21 2.41
CA GLN A 82 -18.93 11.37 1.52
C GLN A 82 -17.53 11.97 1.58
N ASP A 83 -16.93 12.10 2.76
CA ASP A 83 -15.54 12.53 2.94
C ASP A 83 -14.56 11.54 2.30
N THR A 84 -14.82 10.25 2.46
CA THR A 84 -14.03 9.20 1.87
C THR A 84 -14.12 9.21 0.34
N LEU A 85 -15.31 9.35 -0.23
CA LEU A 85 -15.51 9.49 -1.68
C LEU A 85 -14.86 10.77 -2.22
N LEU A 86 -14.95 11.89 -1.50
CA LEU A 86 -14.29 13.15 -1.88
C LEU A 86 -12.76 13.02 -1.81
N ARG A 87 -12.23 12.31 -0.83
CA ARG A 87 -10.81 11.98 -0.76
C ARG A 87 -10.39 11.12 -1.95
N TYR A 88 -11.15 10.08 -2.31
CA TYR A 88 -10.85 9.23 -3.45
C TYR A 88 -11.02 9.96 -4.79
N ASP A 89 -12.04 10.78 -4.94
CA ASP A 89 -12.18 11.64 -6.12
C ASP A 89 -11.01 12.64 -6.20
N GLY A 90 -10.57 13.20 -5.08
CA GLY A 90 -9.35 13.97 -4.95
C GLY A 90 -8.08 13.18 -5.26
N TYR A 91 -8.00 11.90 -4.84
CA TYR A 91 -6.90 10.99 -5.13
C TYR A 91 -6.84 10.62 -6.62
N ILE A 92 -7.97 10.31 -7.24
CA ILE A 92 -8.05 9.84 -8.63
C ILE A 92 -7.95 11.02 -9.60
N ASN A 93 -8.56 12.18 -9.28
CA ASN A 93 -8.51 13.36 -10.12
C ASN A 93 -7.21 14.18 -9.93
N ASN A 94 -6.51 13.99 -8.83
CA ASN A 94 -5.20 14.57 -8.61
C ASN A 94 -4.15 13.66 -9.23
N SER A 95 -3.83 13.87 -10.51
CA SER A 95 -2.87 13.06 -11.29
C SER A 95 -1.51 12.89 -10.58
N HIS A 96 -1.23 13.72 -9.57
CA HIS A 96 -0.05 13.62 -8.74
C HIS A 96 -0.07 12.44 -7.77
N LEU A 97 -1.22 11.97 -7.30
CA LEU A 97 -1.35 10.86 -6.33
C LEU A 97 -1.39 9.48 -6.99
N THR A 98 -1.73 9.42 -8.27
CA THR A 98 -1.72 8.18 -9.06
C THR A 98 -0.36 7.89 -9.70
N GLU A 99 0.62 8.77 -9.55
CA GLU A 99 1.97 8.53 -10.06
C GLU A 99 2.75 7.58 -9.14
N GLU A 100 3.45 6.61 -9.73
CA GLU A 100 4.29 5.62 -9.03
C GLU A 100 5.25 6.24 -8.00
N LYS A 101 5.69 7.48 -8.23
CA LYS A 101 6.60 8.20 -7.33
C LYS A 101 6.04 8.38 -5.91
N TYR A 102 4.71 8.35 -5.72
CA TYR A 102 4.13 8.51 -4.38
C TYR A 102 4.18 7.24 -3.56
N PHE A 103 4.14 6.07 -4.19
CA PHE A 103 4.22 4.80 -3.46
C PHE A 103 5.55 4.66 -2.72
N ARG A 104 6.63 5.23 -3.24
CA ARG A 104 7.93 5.23 -2.57
C ARG A 104 7.95 5.95 -1.21
N TYR A 105 6.98 6.83 -0.95
CA TYR A 105 6.83 7.51 0.34
C TYR A 105 5.86 6.79 1.30
N MET A 106 5.21 5.74 0.85
CA MET A 106 4.29 4.94 1.66
C MET A 106 5.00 3.68 2.16
N THR A 107 4.82 3.37 3.44
CA THR A 107 5.31 2.10 3.98
C THR A 107 4.53 0.93 3.38
N LYS A 108 5.10 -0.28 3.45
CA LYS A 108 4.43 -1.51 3.01
C LYS A 108 3.06 -1.68 3.67
N SER A 109 2.97 -1.40 4.98
CA SER A 109 1.71 -1.50 5.73
C SER A 109 0.68 -0.47 5.25
N ALA A 110 1.10 0.77 4.97
CA ALA A 110 0.22 1.80 4.42
C ALA A 110 -0.31 1.41 3.03
N LEU A 111 0.54 0.87 2.14
CA LEU A 111 0.10 0.39 0.82
C LEU A 111 -0.86 -0.81 0.93
N ILE A 112 -0.62 -1.74 1.86
CA ILE A 112 -1.53 -2.87 2.11
C ILE A 112 -2.89 -2.35 2.58
N GLN A 113 -2.90 -1.39 3.52
CA GLN A 113 -4.15 -0.80 4.01
C GLN A 113 -4.89 -0.08 2.89
N GLU A 114 -4.19 0.71 2.08
CA GLU A 114 -4.75 1.39 0.91
C GLU A 114 -5.35 0.39 -0.08
N ARG A 115 -4.65 -0.70 -0.38
CA ARG A 115 -5.17 -1.78 -1.23
C ARG A 115 -6.45 -2.40 -0.69
N LEU A 116 -6.53 -2.61 0.64
CA LEU A 116 -7.73 -3.14 1.29
C LEU A 116 -8.90 -2.17 1.20
N ASN A 117 -8.64 -0.87 1.39
CA ASN A 117 -9.65 0.17 1.25
C ASN A 117 -10.21 0.18 -0.18
N ILE A 118 -9.35 0.19 -1.20
CA ILE A 118 -9.77 0.16 -2.61
C ILE A 118 -10.52 -1.13 -2.95
N GLN A 119 -10.07 -2.27 -2.42
CA GLN A 119 -10.79 -3.54 -2.61
C GLN A 119 -12.20 -3.48 -2.06
N SER A 120 -12.40 -2.86 -0.89
CA SER A 120 -13.72 -2.65 -0.31
C SER A 120 -14.62 -1.78 -1.20
N PHE A 121 -14.07 -0.72 -1.81
CA PHE A 121 -14.82 0.10 -2.78
C PHE A 121 -15.17 -0.67 -4.04
N ILE A 122 -14.22 -1.39 -4.63
CA ILE A 122 -14.47 -2.24 -5.81
C ILE A 122 -15.61 -3.22 -5.51
N GLN A 123 -15.58 -3.87 -4.34
CA GLN A 123 -16.62 -4.79 -3.91
C GLN A 123 -18.00 -4.10 -3.81
N SER A 124 -18.04 -2.86 -3.29
CA SER A 124 -19.28 -2.10 -3.23
C SER A 124 -19.84 -1.80 -4.63
N PHE A 125 -19.00 -1.46 -5.61
CA PHE A 125 -19.43 -1.28 -7.00
C PHE A 125 -19.97 -2.57 -7.60
N GLU A 126 -19.35 -3.72 -7.34
CA GLU A 126 -19.80 -5.05 -7.77
C GLU A 126 -21.13 -5.42 -7.11
N ASP A 127 -21.25 -5.21 -5.81
CA ASP A 127 -22.46 -5.48 -5.04
C ASP A 127 -23.68 -4.68 -5.53
N PHE A 128 -23.45 -3.49 -6.09
CA PHE A 128 -24.50 -2.60 -6.62
C PHE A 128 -24.66 -2.67 -8.14
N ASP A 129 -24.04 -3.64 -8.82
CA ASP A 129 -24.07 -3.78 -10.29
C ASP A 129 -23.57 -2.51 -11.04
N MET A 130 -22.65 -1.74 -10.43
CA MET A 130 -22.08 -0.49 -10.98
C MET A 130 -20.77 -0.69 -11.73
N THR A 131 -20.49 -1.88 -12.23
CA THR A 131 -19.21 -2.22 -12.89
C THR A 131 -18.97 -1.46 -14.20
N ASN A 132 -19.98 -0.80 -14.75
CA ASN A 132 -19.87 0.04 -15.93
C ASN A 132 -19.49 1.51 -15.61
N ASP A 133 -19.37 1.87 -14.34
CA ASP A 133 -18.95 3.22 -13.93
C ASP A 133 -17.45 3.42 -14.23
N PRO A 134 -17.04 4.53 -14.83
CA PRO A 134 -15.63 4.82 -15.09
C PRO A 134 -14.77 4.71 -13.82
N LEU A 135 -15.26 5.17 -12.67
CA LEU A 135 -14.57 5.12 -11.39
C LEU A 135 -14.22 3.68 -10.97
N TYR A 136 -15.06 2.69 -11.29
CA TYR A 136 -14.76 1.28 -11.03
C TYR A 136 -13.48 0.82 -11.76
N ASN A 137 -13.31 1.23 -13.02
CA ASN A 137 -12.13 0.88 -13.79
C ASN A 137 -10.89 1.62 -13.26
N ASP A 138 -11.04 2.88 -12.86
CA ASP A 138 -9.94 3.66 -12.28
C ASP A 138 -9.48 3.06 -10.94
N LEU A 139 -10.39 2.62 -10.07
CA LEU A 139 -10.07 1.93 -8.83
C LEU A 139 -9.33 0.61 -9.07
N LYS A 140 -9.74 -0.17 -10.07
CA LYS A 140 -9.04 -1.40 -10.46
C LYS A 140 -7.64 -1.12 -10.96
N ALA A 141 -7.48 -0.14 -11.85
CA ALA A 141 -6.18 0.26 -12.35
C ALA A 141 -5.25 0.75 -11.22
N TYR A 142 -5.78 1.52 -10.28
CA TYR A 142 -5.03 1.98 -9.12
C TYR A 142 -4.62 0.84 -8.19
N LYS A 143 -5.52 -0.11 -7.94
CA LYS A 143 -5.20 -1.33 -7.19
C LYS A 143 -4.07 -2.13 -7.83
N GLU A 144 -4.08 -2.29 -9.16
CA GLU A 144 -2.99 -2.97 -9.88
C GLU A 144 -1.66 -2.22 -9.71
N LYS A 145 -1.64 -0.89 -9.79
CA LYS A 145 -0.43 -0.11 -9.50
C LYS A 145 0.10 -0.34 -8.08
N ILE A 146 -0.78 -0.46 -7.08
CA ILE A 146 -0.37 -0.78 -5.70
C ILE A 146 0.20 -2.20 -5.63
N ASN A 147 -0.43 -3.18 -6.30
CA ASN A 147 0.11 -4.54 -6.37
C ASN A 147 1.51 -4.55 -6.98
N ASP A 148 1.70 -3.85 -8.10
CA ASP A 148 3.00 -3.71 -8.76
C ASP A 148 4.04 -3.06 -7.83
N ALA A 149 3.65 -2.03 -7.08
CA ALA A 149 4.53 -1.39 -6.10
C ALA A 149 4.91 -2.34 -4.95
N LEU A 150 3.95 -3.11 -4.43
CA LEU A 150 4.20 -4.12 -3.39
C LEU A 150 5.09 -5.26 -3.91
N ASP A 151 4.85 -5.73 -5.14
CA ASP A 151 5.59 -6.82 -5.74
C ASP A 151 7.00 -6.42 -6.15
N SER A 152 7.18 -5.20 -6.67
CA SER A 152 8.50 -4.66 -7.03
C SER A 152 9.27 -4.08 -5.84
N GLY A 153 8.65 -3.97 -4.65
CA GLY A 153 9.27 -3.33 -3.49
C GLY A 153 9.41 -1.81 -3.62
N ARG A 154 8.61 -1.15 -4.47
CA ARG A 154 8.61 0.31 -4.67
C ARG A 154 7.82 1.03 -3.59
N TYR A 155 8.13 0.78 -2.34
CA TYR A 155 7.55 1.42 -1.18
C TYR A 155 8.64 1.80 -0.19
N LEU A 156 8.35 2.76 0.69
CA LEU A 156 9.27 3.17 1.74
C LEU A 156 9.55 1.99 2.67
N TYR A 157 10.81 1.59 2.73
CA TYR A 157 11.30 0.70 3.76
C TYR A 157 11.92 1.57 4.87
N PRO A 158 11.43 1.48 6.12
CA PRO A 158 11.97 2.29 7.21
C PRO A 158 13.45 2.04 7.38
N TYR A 159 14.23 3.10 7.48
CA TYR A 159 15.66 3.05 7.72
C TYR A 159 16.07 4.11 8.74
N THR A 160 17.17 3.88 9.42
CA THR A 160 17.78 4.79 10.37
C THR A 160 18.92 5.56 9.72
N ASP A 161 19.39 6.64 10.38
CA ASP A 161 20.62 7.33 9.95
C ASP A 161 21.82 6.38 9.90
N TRP A 162 21.84 5.38 10.79
CA TRP A 162 22.88 4.36 10.79
C TRP A 162 22.78 3.41 9.59
N ASP A 163 21.59 2.99 9.20
CA ASP A 163 21.40 2.21 7.97
C ASP A 163 21.87 2.98 6.74
N TYR A 164 21.58 4.28 6.69
CA TYR A 164 22.04 5.15 5.61
C TYR A 164 23.56 5.22 5.55
N GLU A 165 24.22 5.43 6.69
CA GLU A 165 25.68 5.48 6.75
C GLU A 165 26.30 4.12 6.41
N MET A 166 25.76 3.02 6.91
CA MET A 166 26.28 1.68 6.64
C MET A 166 26.08 1.28 5.17
N MET A 167 24.96 1.64 4.56
CA MET A 167 24.75 1.43 3.12
C MET A 167 25.76 2.22 2.30
N ALA A 168 25.95 3.51 2.60
CA ALA A 168 26.90 4.35 1.89
C ALA A 168 28.34 3.81 2.03
N TYR A 169 28.69 3.31 3.21
CA TYR A 169 30.00 2.69 3.46
C TYR A 169 30.18 1.38 2.68
N ALA A 170 29.18 0.52 2.66
CA ALA A 170 29.23 -0.71 1.88
C ALA A 170 29.35 -0.41 0.37
N ILE A 171 28.59 0.55 -0.14
CA ILE A 171 28.70 1.02 -1.52
C ILE A 171 30.12 1.54 -1.79
N TYR A 172 30.71 2.33 -0.89
CA TYR A 172 32.09 2.81 -1.02
C TYR A 172 33.08 1.66 -1.12
N ARG A 173 32.93 0.64 -0.28
CA ARG A 173 33.86 -0.52 -0.24
C ARG A 173 33.74 -1.40 -1.48
N GLU A 174 32.54 -1.57 -2.03
CA GLU A 174 32.28 -2.44 -3.17
C GLU A 174 32.43 -1.72 -4.53
N ALA A 175 32.02 -0.46 -4.60
CA ALA A 175 31.90 0.29 -5.84
C ALA A 175 32.40 1.76 -5.75
N GLY A 176 33.23 2.10 -4.78
CA GLY A 176 33.63 3.49 -4.49
C GLY A 176 34.17 4.26 -5.71
N ASN A 177 34.92 3.61 -6.57
CA ASN A 177 35.50 4.19 -7.79
C ASN A 177 34.70 3.83 -9.08
N CYS A 178 33.51 3.26 -8.93
CA CYS A 178 32.67 2.82 -10.04
C CYS A 178 31.65 3.88 -10.46
N SER A 179 30.88 3.58 -11.51
CA SER A 179 29.79 4.45 -11.98
C SER A 179 28.70 4.63 -10.94
N MET A 180 27.89 5.67 -11.06
CA MET A 180 26.74 5.89 -10.19
C MET A 180 25.75 4.71 -10.31
N GLU A 181 25.50 4.21 -11.51
CA GLU A 181 24.62 3.08 -11.77
C GLU A 181 25.07 1.81 -11.01
N GLU A 182 26.37 1.49 -11.04
CA GLU A 182 26.90 0.35 -10.28
C GLU A 182 26.78 0.55 -8.77
N LYS A 183 27.00 1.77 -8.26
CA LYS A 183 26.78 2.12 -6.85
C LYS A 183 25.32 1.93 -6.43
N GLU A 184 24.39 2.38 -7.27
CA GLU A 184 22.96 2.24 -7.06
C GLU A 184 22.56 0.75 -7.05
N ASP A 185 23.10 -0.05 -7.96
CA ASP A 185 22.85 -1.49 -8.01
C ASP A 185 23.37 -2.23 -6.77
N VAL A 186 24.56 -1.88 -6.29
CA VAL A 186 25.09 -2.41 -5.02
C VAL A 186 24.16 -2.07 -3.85
N GLY A 187 23.69 -0.83 -3.77
CA GLY A 187 22.70 -0.42 -2.77
C GLY A 187 21.40 -1.19 -2.88
N CYS A 188 20.90 -1.40 -4.10
CA CYS A 188 19.69 -2.19 -4.34
C CYS A 188 19.84 -3.64 -3.88
N VAL A 189 20.98 -4.27 -4.10
CA VAL A 189 21.27 -5.63 -3.61
C VAL A 189 21.19 -5.67 -2.08
N LEU A 190 21.79 -4.71 -1.38
CA LEU A 190 21.74 -4.63 0.08
C LEU A 190 20.31 -4.45 0.60
N LEU A 191 19.57 -3.50 0.02
CA LEU A 191 18.20 -3.24 0.44
C LEU A 191 17.28 -4.42 0.12
N ASN A 192 17.41 -5.06 -1.04
CA ASN A 192 16.63 -6.24 -1.38
C ASN A 192 16.91 -7.41 -0.41
N ARG A 193 18.16 -7.60 0.02
CA ARG A 193 18.51 -8.57 1.07
C ARG A 193 17.85 -8.20 2.39
N GLN A 194 17.92 -6.94 2.81
CA GLN A 194 17.27 -6.47 4.03
C GLN A 194 15.77 -6.78 4.01
N MET A 195 15.08 -6.41 2.93
CA MET A 195 13.63 -6.64 2.76
C MET A 195 13.23 -8.12 2.74
N GLN A 196 14.16 -9.01 2.38
CA GLN A 196 13.92 -10.46 2.32
C GLN A 196 14.40 -11.22 3.55
N GLY A 197 14.97 -10.56 4.55
CA GLY A 197 15.55 -11.22 5.72
C GLY A 197 16.90 -11.88 5.43
N GLY A 198 17.74 -11.24 4.63
CA GLY A 198 19.05 -11.72 4.20
C GLY A 198 18.99 -12.66 2.99
N ILE A 199 20.14 -13.18 2.58
CA ILE A 199 20.26 -14.19 1.52
C ILE A 199 19.47 -15.47 1.88
N SER A 200 19.51 -15.83 3.17
CA SER A 200 18.85 -17.03 3.69
C SER A 200 17.33 -16.84 3.88
N GLY A 201 16.83 -15.61 3.93
CA GLY A 201 15.45 -15.28 4.26
C GLY A 201 15.07 -15.58 5.72
N ARG A 202 16.05 -15.65 6.63
CA ARG A 202 15.84 -16.07 8.04
C ARG A 202 15.96 -14.95 9.06
N LEU A 203 16.53 -13.81 8.65
CA LEU A 203 16.63 -12.65 9.53
C LEU A 203 15.25 -11.99 9.65
N ILE A 204 14.89 -11.61 10.87
CA ILE A 204 13.63 -10.91 11.16
C ILE A 204 13.96 -9.43 11.31
N ASP A 205 13.36 -8.59 10.47
CA ASP A 205 13.55 -7.13 10.44
C ASP A 205 15.03 -6.70 10.54
N PRO A 206 15.92 -7.22 9.68
CA PRO A 206 17.35 -6.93 9.79
C PRO A 206 17.65 -5.47 9.43
N THR A 207 18.66 -4.91 10.08
CA THR A 207 19.29 -3.64 9.70
C THR A 207 20.23 -3.85 8.50
N ILE A 208 20.69 -2.76 7.88
CA ILE A 208 21.75 -2.84 6.84
C ILE A 208 23.05 -3.44 7.44
N GLU A 209 23.36 -3.13 8.69
CA GLU A 209 24.51 -3.73 9.38
C GLU A 209 24.37 -5.25 9.51
N ASP A 210 23.18 -5.75 9.86
CA ASP A 210 22.91 -7.19 9.94
C ASP A 210 23.09 -7.88 8.58
N ILE A 211 22.73 -7.21 7.49
CA ILE A 211 22.93 -7.71 6.12
C ILE A 211 24.41 -7.75 5.74
N ILE A 212 25.17 -6.73 6.09
CA ILE A 212 26.62 -6.65 5.86
C ILE A 212 27.34 -7.75 6.65
N ASP A 213 26.95 -7.94 7.90
CA ASP A 213 27.50 -8.97 8.79
C ASP A 213 26.84 -10.35 8.63
N GLU A 214 25.88 -10.50 7.69
CA GLU A 214 25.24 -11.78 7.43
C GLU A 214 26.29 -12.85 7.17
N ASN A 215 26.11 -14.02 7.78
CA ASN A 215 27.05 -15.14 7.77
C ASN A 215 28.28 -15.03 8.71
N LYS A 216 28.54 -13.89 9.35
CA LYS A 216 29.56 -13.79 10.40
C LYS A 216 29.35 -14.84 11.50
N TRP A 217 28.08 -15.12 11.81
CA TRP A 217 27.66 -16.03 12.88
C TRP A 217 27.30 -17.45 12.40
N ASN A 218 27.05 -17.62 11.10
CA ASN A 218 26.49 -18.86 10.54
C ASN A 218 27.50 -19.69 9.76
N GLY A 219 28.79 -19.27 9.70
CA GLY A 219 29.85 -20.01 9.02
C GLY A 219 29.70 -20.13 7.51
N GLY A 220 28.79 -19.36 6.90
CA GLY A 220 28.64 -19.26 5.45
C GLY A 220 29.71 -18.34 4.81
N PRO A 221 29.75 -18.23 3.48
CA PRO A 221 30.64 -17.29 2.80
C PRO A 221 30.27 -15.87 3.17
N ILE A 222 31.25 -15.11 3.72
CA ILE A 222 31.07 -13.72 4.09
C ILE A 222 30.99 -12.90 2.80
N GLN A 223 29.85 -12.26 2.58
CA GLN A 223 29.58 -11.47 1.36
C GLN A 223 30.24 -10.08 1.44
N TYR A 224 30.23 -9.49 2.63
CA TYR A 224 30.80 -8.18 2.92
C TYR A 224 31.77 -8.29 4.12
N PRO A 225 33.01 -8.71 3.91
CA PRO A 225 33.90 -9.08 5.00
C PRO A 225 34.19 -7.90 5.92
N TYR A 226 33.66 -7.94 7.16
CA TYR A 226 33.98 -7.05 8.27
C TYR A 226 33.70 -5.55 8.07
N TYR A 227 32.82 -5.14 7.17
CA TYR A 227 32.60 -3.72 6.90
C TYR A 227 32.07 -2.93 8.09
N ALA A 228 31.14 -3.47 8.86
CA ALA A 228 30.68 -2.79 10.07
C ALA A 228 31.80 -2.59 11.10
N SER A 229 32.68 -3.57 11.29
CA SER A 229 33.81 -3.48 12.22
C SER A 229 34.96 -2.58 11.74
N SER A 230 35.02 -2.29 10.43
CA SER A 230 36.02 -1.42 9.81
C SER A 230 35.44 -0.08 9.34
N TYR A 231 34.28 0.27 9.85
CA TYR A 231 33.59 1.49 9.48
C TYR A 231 34.44 2.74 9.73
N ASP A 232 34.58 3.55 8.71
CA ASP A 232 35.23 4.86 8.76
C ASP A 232 34.45 5.85 7.90
N LYS A 233 33.74 6.77 8.54
CA LYS A 233 32.91 7.78 7.87
C LYS A 233 33.75 8.69 6.95
N SER A 234 35.03 8.93 7.27
CA SER A 234 35.88 9.88 6.56
C SER A 234 36.24 9.48 5.14
N VAL A 235 36.11 8.19 4.81
CA VAL A 235 36.47 7.66 3.49
C VAL A 235 35.25 7.63 2.52
N ILE A 236 34.04 7.78 3.04
CA ILE A 236 32.83 7.70 2.23
C ILE A 236 32.70 8.94 1.34
N THR A 237 32.57 8.73 0.05
CA THR A 237 32.46 9.83 -0.91
C THR A 237 31.00 10.32 -1.05
N THR A 238 30.83 11.56 -1.49
CA THR A 238 29.51 12.19 -1.64
C THR A 238 28.58 11.39 -2.56
N ASP A 239 29.12 10.81 -3.63
CA ASP A 239 28.38 10.01 -4.59
C ASP A 239 27.94 8.65 -4.02
N CYS A 240 28.67 8.08 -3.06
CA CYS A 240 28.22 6.89 -2.33
C CYS A 240 27.03 7.21 -1.40
N TYR A 241 27.06 8.36 -0.74
CA TYR A 241 25.91 8.85 0.02
C TYR A 241 24.70 9.13 -0.88
N GLU A 242 24.93 9.74 -2.05
CA GLU A 242 23.86 10.01 -3.01
C GLU A 242 23.24 8.70 -3.53
N ALA A 243 24.02 7.70 -3.87
CA ALA A 243 23.53 6.39 -4.27
C ALA A 243 22.72 5.71 -3.15
N ALA A 244 23.22 5.73 -1.91
CA ALA A 244 22.53 5.19 -0.75
C ALA A 244 21.18 5.89 -0.53
N ARG A 245 21.13 7.23 -0.60
CA ARG A 245 19.91 8.02 -0.49
C ARG A 245 18.88 7.61 -1.55
N LYS A 246 19.28 7.59 -2.81
CA LYS A 246 18.38 7.23 -3.93
C LYS A 246 17.78 5.84 -3.77
N VAL A 247 18.56 4.88 -3.29
CA VAL A 247 18.09 3.51 -3.06
C VAL A 247 17.15 3.43 -1.87
N LEU A 248 17.52 4.02 -0.73
CA LEU A 248 16.68 4.01 0.49
C LEU A 248 15.37 4.78 0.30
N GLU A 249 15.39 5.90 -0.43
CA GLU A 249 14.21 6.67 -0.81
C GLU A 249 13.44 6.08 -1.99
N ARG A 250 13.86 4.93 -2.51
CA ARG A 250 13.22 4.21 -3.62
C ARG A 250 13.14 5.02 -4.93
N GLU A 251 14.06 5.95 -5.14
CA GLU A 251 14.24 6.64 -6.43
C GLU A 251 14.82 5.67 -7.47
N VAL A 252 15.69 4.77 -7.02
CA VAL A 252 16.23 3.67 -7.81
C VAL A 252 15.79 2.34 -7.19
N VAL A 253 15.36 1.42 -8.03
CA VAL A 253 14.80 0.12 -7.61
C VAL A 253 15.28 -0.96 -8.57
N ALA A 254 15.91 -2.01 -8.05
CA ALA A 254 16.10 -3.26 -8.76
C ALA A 254 14.98 -4.27 -8.42
N PRO A 255 14.65 -5.22 -9.31
CA PRO A 255 13.74 -6.31 -8.97
C PRO A 255 14.12 -6.97 -7.65
N LYS A 256 13.12 -7.30 -6.82
CA LYS A 256 13.36 -7.81 -5.45
C LYS A 256 14.21 -9.08 -5.39
N GLU A 257 14.21 -9.87 -6.46
CA GLU A 257 15.00 -11.09 -6.60
C GLU A 257 16.49 -10.81 -6.90
N VAL A 258 16.88 -9.57 -7.19
CA VAL A 258 18.27 -9.17 -7.42
C VAL A 258 18.97 -9.01 -6.08
N ILE A 259 19.67 -10.05 -5.65
CA ILE A 259 20.30 -10.12 -4.32
C ILE A 259 21.76 -10.56 -4.33
N TYR A 260 22.32 -10.88 -5.50
CA TYR A 260 23.73 -11.28 -5.60
C TYR A 260 24.57 -10.22 -6.29
N GLN A 261 25.77 -10.04 -5.75
CA GLN A 261 26.87 -9.28 -6.34
C GLN A 261 28.14 -10.12 -6.21
N ALA A 262 28.83 -10.32 -7.32
CA ALA A 262 30.07 -11.12 -7.32
C ALA A 262 30.93 -10.84 -8.56
N LEU A 263 32.18 -11.34 -8.54
CA LEU A 263 33.10 -11.32 -9.69
C LEU A 263 32.79 -12.42 -10.72
N PHE A 264 31.75 -13.20 -10.53
CA PHE A 264 31.26 -14.23 -11.46
C PHE A 264 29.74 -14.33 -11.37
N PRO A 265 29.05 -14.77 -12.45
CA PRO A 265 27.61 -14.92 -12.44
C PRO A 265 27.14 -15.89 -11.36
N GLN A 266 26.13 -15.47 -10.60
CA GLN A 266 25.49 -16.25 -9.54
C GLN A 266 23.97 -16.33 -9.79
N GLY A 267 23.29 -17.24 -9.07
CA GLY A 267 21.86 -17.37 -9.11
C GLY A 267 21.30 -17.79 -10.46
N SER A 268 20.08 -17.31 -10.80
CA SER A 268 19.34 -17.78 -11.98
C SER A 268 19.72 -17.05 -13.27
N LYS A 269 20.06 -15.76 -13.20
CA LYS A 269 20.48 -14.93 -14.34
C LYS A 269 21.20 -13.66 -13.90
N VAL A 270 21.95 -13.06 -14.83
CA VAL A 270 22.57 -11.74 -14.63
C VAL A 270 21.52 -10.66 -14.85
N TYR A 271 21.49 -9.67 -13.93
CA TYR A 271 20.71 -8.44 -14.06
C TYR A 271 21.52 -7.38 -14.81
N HIS A 272 22.68 -6.98 -14.21
CA HIS A 272 23.65 -6.09 -14.86
C HIS A 272 25.07 -6.66 -14.71
N SER A 273 25.99 -6.16 -15.55
CA SER A 273 27.40 -6.49 -15.44
C SER A 273 28.26 -5.27 -15.78
N TYR A 274 29.31 -5.05 -14.98
CA TYR A 274 30.19 -3.88 -15.06
C TYR A 274 31.63 -4.35 -15.23
N TYR A 275 32.24 -4.02 -16.39
CA TYR A 275 33.63 -4.35 -16.63
C TYR A 275 34.55 -3.24 -16.14
N HIS A 276 35.57 -3.61 -15.36
CA HIS A 276 36.58 -2.71 -14.78
C HIS A 276 37.92 -2.88 -15.52
N PRO A 277 38.23 -2.04 -16.52
CA PRO A 277 39.44 -2.20 -17.32
C PRO A 277 40.73 -2.14 -16.51
N SER A 278 40.79 -1.31 -15.46
CA SER A 278 41.94 -1.16 -14.58
C SER A 278 42.25 -2.41 -13.76
N ALA A 279 41.24 -3.18 -13.40
CA ALA A 279 41.37 -4.42 -12.60
C ALA A 279 41.30 -5.68 -13.48
N GLY A 280 40.85 -5.58 -14.74
CA GLY A 280 40.64 -6.71 -15.62
C GLY A 280 39.55 -7.65 -15.13
N THR A 281 38.59 -7.15 -14.34
CA THR A 281 37.51 -7.93 -13.70
C THR A 281 36.14 -7.42 -14.11
N THR A 282 35.12 -8.25 -13.93
CA THR A 282 33.72 -7.86 -14.15
C THR A 282 32.94 -8.12 -12.85
N THR A 283 32.20 -7.10 -12.40
CA THR A 283 31.20 -7.27 -11.35
C THR A 283 29.87 -7.68 -11.98
N TYR A 284 29.22 -8.68 -11.44
CA TYR A 284 27.92 -9.17 -11.86
C TYR A 284 26.90 -8.94 -10.76
N ILE A 285 25.80 -8.30 -11.12
CA ILE A 285 24.62 -8.14 -10.28
C ILE A 285 23.60 -9.16 -10.78
N CYS A 286 23.10 -10.03 -9.90
CA CYS A 286 22.37 -11.21 -10.32
C CYS A 286 21.10 -11.44 -9.50
N TYR A 287 20.15 -12.12 -10.17
CA TYR A 287 18.95 -12.65 -9.53
C TYR A 287 19.25 -13.87 -8.67
N LYS A 288 18.39 -14.10 -7.66
CA LYS A 288 18.37 -15.33 -6.85
C LYS A 288 18.12 -16.57 -7.67
#